data_3b69569da2b688e79aa280209585705f
#
_entry.id   3b69569da2b688e79aa280209585705f
#
_cell.length_a   1.000
_cell.length_b   1.000
_cell.length_c   1.000
_cell.angle_alpha   90.00
_cell.angle_beta   90.00
_cell.angle_gamma   90.00
#
_symmetry.space_group_name_H-M   'P 1'
#
loop_
_entity.id
_entity.type
_entity.pdbx_description
1 polymer ?
#
loop_
_entity_poly.entity_id
_entity_poly.type
_entity_poly.pdbx_seq_one_letter_code
_entity_poly.pdbx_strand_id
1 'polypeptide(L)'
;LIQNDREYDYDVRAIALAFYERTKIVEVTKEEFEEQEWEKDDLLLTLVYTKKRIQGWLKGKVGIEGTEESAVSEEVVCDYEDDKGSRNAVCRFLYRLFEKYTGRSLPWGMLTGIRPTKIIMKWMEEEKDSAKLEQRFRETYLADPQKANLCRRVAQREKVLLESRPFEKEYSL
;
A
#
# COMPACT_ATOMS: atom_id res chain seq x y z
N LEU A 1 -10.88 -12.48 -4.19
CA LEU A 1 -10.08 -11.74 -5.17
C LEU A 1 -10.25 -12.35 -6.56
N ILE A 2 -10.63 -11.54 -7.54
CA ILE A 2 -10.64 -11.89 -8.96
C ILE A 2 -9.62 -11.00 -9.66
N GLN A 3 -8.67 -11.60 -10.37
CA GLN A 3 -7.67 -10.85 -11.15
C GLN A 3 -7.28 -11.65 -12.41
N ASN A 4 -7.00 -10.95 -13.49
CA ASN A 4 -6.58 -11.57 -14.75
C ASN A 4 -5.06 -11.60 -14.94
N ASP A 5 -4.29 -11.03 -14.02
CA ASP A 5 -2.84 -11.04 -13.96
C ASP A 5 -2.38 -11.03 -12.49
N ARG A 6 -1.20 -11.60 -12.21
CA ARG A 6 -0.63 -11.75 -10.86
C ARG A 6 0.65 -10.95 -10.64
N GLU A 7 0.99 -10.05 -11.53
CA GLU A 7 2.23 -9.27 -11.44
C GLU A 7 2.37 -8.54 -10.10
N TYR A 8 1.25 -7.98 -9.58
CA TYR A 8 1.23 -7.26 -8.31
C TYR A 8 0.51 -8.00 -7.17
N ASP A 9 0.32 -9.32 -7.27
CA ASP A 9 -0.44 -10.11 -6.28
C ASP A 9 0.06 -9.93 -4.84
N TYR A 10 1.38 -9.86 -4.66
CA TYR A 10 1.96 -9.59 -3.34
C TYR A 10 1.52 -8.23 -2.78
N ASP A 11 1.57 -7.18 -3.57
CA ASP A 11 1.20 -5.82 -3.16
C ASP A 11 -0.31 -5.70 -2.91
N VAL A 12 -1.12 -6.36 -3.73
CA VAL A 12 -2.58 -6.47 -3.56
C VAL A 12 -2.91 -7.07 -2.20
N ARG A 13 -2.33 -8.24 -1.89
CA ARG A 13 -2.55 -8.93 -0.61
C ARG A 13 -2.03 -8.13 0.58
N ALA A 14 -0.83 -7.54 0.46
CA ALA A 14 -0.23 -6.76 1.52
C ALA A 14 -1.07 -5.54 1.90
N ILE A 15 -1.59 -4.81 0.92
CA ILE A 15 -2.45 -3.63 1.16
C ILE A 15 -3.82 -4.07 1.69
N ALA A 16 -4.44 -5.10 1.12
CA ALA A 16 -5.72 -5.61 1.60
C ALA A 16 -5.63 -6.04 3.08
N LEU A 17 -4.58 -6.78 3.46
CA LEU A 17 -4.34 -7.20 4.85
C LEU A 17 -4.03 -6.03 5.79
N ALA A 18 -3.47 -4.93 5.30
CA ALA A 18 -3.27 -3.73 6.10
C ALA A 18 -4.59 -3.02 6.46
N PHE A 19 -5.60 -3.10 5.60
CA PHE A 19 -6.95 -2.59 5.88
C PHE A 19 -7.79 -3.58 6.68
N TYR A 20 -7.63 -4.88 6.44
CA TYR A 20 -8.43 -5.95 7.04
C TYR A 20 -7.51 -6.97 7.73
N GLU A 21 -7.15 -6.69 8.97
CA GLU A 21 -6.38 -7.62 9.79
C GLU A 21 -7.12 -8.95 9.99
N ARG A 22 -6.38 -10.07 9.92
CA ARG A 22 -6.88 -11.43 10.11
C ARG A 22 -7.87 -11.92 9.05
N THR A 23 -7.92 -11.27 7.89
CA THR A 23 -8.75 -11.70 6.77
C THR A 23 -8.03 -12.77 5.94
N LYS A 24 -8.78 -13.78 5.50
CA LYS A 24 -8.30 -14.75 4.52
C LYS A 24 -8.60 -14.25 3.12
N ILE A 25 -7.57 -14.09 2.30
CA ILE A 25 -7.74 -13.71 0.89
C ILE A 25 -7.74 -14.97 0.05
N VAL A 26 -8.88 -15.26 -0.57
CA VAL A 26 -9.06 -16.38 -1.51
C VAL A 26 -9.18 -15.80 -2.91
N GLU A 27 -8.43 -16.35 -3.86
CA GLU A 27 -8.56 -16.04 -5.27
C GLU A 27 -9.55 -17.01 -5.89
N VAL A 28 -10.49 -16.49 -6.66
CA VAL A 28 -11.55 -17.23 -7.31
C VAL A 28 -11.72 -16.76 -8.75
N THR A 29 -12.20 -17.61 -9.62
CA THR A 29 -12.66 -17.25 -10.97
C THR A 29 -14.03 -16.58 -10.89
N LYS A 30 -14.49 -16.00 -12.03
CA LYS A 30 -15.84 -15.43 -12.08
C LYS A 30 -16.91 -16.50 -11.92
N GLU A 31 -16.67 -17.66 -12.52
CA GLU A 31 -17.56 -18.80 -12.47
C GLU A 31 -17.69 -19.35 -11.06
N GLU A 32 -16.56 -19.60 -10.38
CA GLU A 32 -16.54 -20.06 -8.99
C GLU A 32 -17.21 -19.05 -8.06
N PHE A 33 -17.07 -17.76 -8.36
CA PHE A 33 -17.67 -16.68 -7.58
C PHE A 33 -19.20 -16.65 -7.72
N GLU A 34 -19.74 -16.89 -8.93
CA GLU A 34 -21.19 -16.92 -9.18
C GLU A 34 -21.86 -18.13 -8.54
N GLU A 35 -21.13 -19.23 -8.35
CA GLU A 35 -21.62 -20.47 -7.74
C GLU A 35 -21.52 -20.47 -6.19
N GLN A 36 -20.73 -19.55 -5.62
CA GLN A 36 -20.44 -19.51 -4.17
C GLN A 36 -21.47 -18.66 -3.40
N GLU A 37 -21.97 -19.18 -2.30
CA GLU A 37 -22.73 -18.39 -1.34
C GLU A 37 -21.80 -17.42 -0.60
N TRP A 38 -22.16 -16.14 -0.61
CA TRP A 38 -21.44 -15.09 0.10
C TRP A 38 -21.87 -14.99 1.54
N GLU A 39 -20.91 -14.89 2.44
CA GLU A 39 -21.17 -14.53 3.81
C GLU A 39 -21.35 -13.00 3.96
N LYS A 40 -21.90 -12.61 5.10
CA LYS A 40 -22.26 -11.21 5.37
C LYS A 40 -21.06 -10.27 5.31
N ASP A 41 -19.89 -10.73 5.72
CA ASP A 41 -18.65 -9.95 5.85
C ASP A 41 -17.68 -10.14 4.67
N ASP A 42 -18.11 -10.83 3.62
CA ASP A 42 -17.27 -11.04 2.45
C ASP A 42 -17.11 -9.76 1.62
N LEU A 43 -15.89 -9.52 1.17
CA LEU A 43 -15.49 -8.42 0.30
C LEU A 43 -14.90 -8.95 -0.99
N LEU A 44 -15.48 -8.55 -2.12
CA LEU A 44 -14.94 -8.84 -3.43
C LEU A 44 -14.04 -7.71 -3.92
N LEU A 45 -12.78 -8.02 -4.17
CA LEU A 45 -11.87 -7.19 -4.95
C LEU A 45 -11.73 -7.79 -6.36
N THR A 46 -12.09 -7.02 -7.36
CA THR A 46 -11.87 -7.36 -8.77
C THR A 46 -10.83 -6.42 -9.36
N LEU A 47 -9.79 -6.98 -9.99
CA LEU A 47 -8.74 -6.24 -10.68
C LEU A 47 -8.65 -6.69 -12.13
N VAL A 48 -8.62 -5.74 -13.05
CA VAL A 48 -8.45 -5.99 -14.49
C VAL A 48 -7.22 -5.25 -14.97
N TYR A 49 -6.22 -6.01 -15.38
CA TYR A 49 -4.97 -5.52 -15.94
C TYR A 49 -5.07 -5.48 -17.47
N THR A 50 -4.66 -4.39 -18.04
CA THR A 50 -4.47 -4.19 -19.48
C THR A 50 -3.06 -3.70 -19.75
N LYS A 51 -2.64 -3.58 -21.02
CA LYS A 51 -1.26 -3.18 -21.38
C LYS A 51 -0.76 -1.87 -20.74
N LYS A 52 -1.67 -0.96 -20.34
CA LYS A 52 -1.31 0.36 -19.80
C LYS A 52 -2.16 0.79 -18.60
N ARG A 53 -3.12 -0.01 -18.16
CA ARG A 53 -4.07 0.40 -17.14
C ARG A 53 -4.46 -0.76 -16.23
N ILE A 54 -4.67 -0.42 -14.96
CA ILE A 54 -5.29 -1.33 -14.00
C ILE A 54 -6.57 -0.66 -13.53
N GLN A 55 -7.67 -1.40 -13.61
CA GLN A 55 -8.95 -1.01 -13.08
C GLN A 55 -9.30 -1.92 -11.91
N GLY A 56 -9.90 -1.37 -10.87
CA GLY A 56 -10.27 -2.13 -9.69
C GLY A 56 -11.63 -1.75 -9.15
N TRP A 57 -12.32 -2.74 -8.64
CA TRP A 57 -13.62 -2.60 -7.99
C TRP A 57 -13.60 -3.33 -6.66
N LEU A 58 -14.10 -2.65 -5.62
CA LEU A 58 -14.41 -3.23 -4.34
C LEU A 58 -15.92 -3.26 -4.15
N LYS A 59 -16.46 -4.43 -3.85
CA LYS A 59 -17.88 -4.66 -3.60
C LYS A 59 -18.04 -5.51 -2.34
N GLY A 60 -18.81 -5.04 -1.37
CA GLY A 60 -19.19 -5.78 -0.19
C GLY A 60 -20.66 -6.14 -0.20
N LYS A 61 -21.04 -7.22 0.49
CA LYS A 61 -22.44 -7.62 0.64
C LYS A 61 -23.16 -6.80 1.73
N VAL A 62 -22.41 -6.15 2.61
CA VAL A 62 -22.97 -5.35 3.71
C VAL A 62 -22.64 -3.89 3.50
N GLY A 63 -23.68 -3.11 3.14
CA GLY A 63 -23.68 -1.69 3.40
C GLY A 63 -23.70 -1.42 4.91
N ILE A 64 -23.04 -0.38 5.36
CA ILE A 64 -23.37 0.32 6.61
C ILE A 64 -24.88 0.47 6.65
N GLU A 65 -25.53 0.17 7.78
CA GLU A 65 -26.97 0.09 7.96
C GLU A 65 -27.78 0.98 7.02
N GLY A 66 -28.53 0.38 6.08
CA GLY A 66 -29.53 1.04 5.24
C GLY A 66 -29.13 1.41 3.81
N THR A 67 -27.94 1.06 3.32
CA THR A 67 -27.56 1.27 1.92
C THR A 67 -27.30 -0.07 1.21
N GLU A 68 -27.98 -0.24 0.07
CA GLU A 68 -27.72 -1.31 -0.88
C GLU A 68 -26.26 -1.29 -1.32
N GLU A 69 -25.64 -2.47 -1.45
CA GLU A 69 -24.30 -2.77 -2.01
C GLU A 69 -23.38 -1.55 -2.25
N SER A 70 -22.52 -1.21 -1.30
CA SER A 70 -21.50 -0.18 -1.54
C SER A 70 -20.43 -0.72 -2.48
N ALA A 71 -20.36 -0.17 -3.68
CA ALA A 71 -19.31 -0.47 -4.63
C ALA A 71 -18.48 0.78 -4.93
N VAL A 72 -17.18 0.66 -4.95
CA VAL A 72 -16.26 1.73 -5.39
C VAL A 72 -15.35 1.22 -6.48
N SER A 73 -14.96 2.11 -7.39
CA SER A 73 -14.03 1.80 -8.47
C SER A 73 -12.97 2.87 -8.58
N GLU A 74 -11.79 2.46 -9.02
CA GLU A 74 -10.65 3.33 -9.33
C GLU A 74 -9.90 2.79 -10.54
N GLU A 75 -9.09 3.66 -11.16
CA GLU A 75 -8.24 3.31 -12.30
C GLU A 75 -6.86 3.94 -12.13
N VAL A 76 -5.82 3.24 -12.56
CA VAL A 76 -4.46 3.77 -12.68
C VAL A 76 -3.85 3.45 -14.03
N VAL A 77 -3.08 4.40 -14.58
CA VAL A 77 -2.23 4.16 -15.75
C VAL A 77 -0.88 3.65 -15.26
N CYS A 78 -0.42 2.52 -15.78
CA CYS A 78 0.87 1.93 -15.48
C CYS A 78 1.80 2.08 -16.67
N ASP A 79 3.03 2.51 -16.39
CA ASP A 79 4.13 2.49 -17.35
C ASP A 79 5.03 1.29 -17.02
N TYR A 80 4.83 0.18 -17.71
CA TYR A 80 5.55 -1.07 -17.45
C TYR A 80 7.04 -1.01 -17.82
N GLU A 81 7.51 0.08 -18.44
CA GLU A 81 8.94 0.32 -18.66
C GLU A 81 9.64 0.85 -17.40
N ASP A 82 8.88 1.41 -16.45
CA ASP A 82 9.36 1.82 -15.11
C ASP A 82 8.75 0.95 -14.01
N ASP A 83 9.37 -0.18 -13.71
CA ASP A 83 8.92 -1.14 -12.68
C ASP A 83 8.66 -0.50 -11.31
N LYS A 84 9.53 0.43 -10.87
CA LYS A 84 9.38 1.07 -9.57
C LYS A 84 8.27 2.12 -9.56
N GLY A 85 8.17 2.90 -10.64
CA GLY A 85 7.12 3.89 -10.82
C GLY A 85 5.76 3.20 -10.90
N SER A 86 5.66 2.14 -11.68
CA SER A 86 4.45 1.34 -11.83
C SER A 86 4.03 0.70 -10.52
N ARG A 87 4.93 0.06 -9.78
CA ARG A 87 4.62 -0.54 -8.49
C ARG A 87 4.10 0.49 -7.48
N ASN A 88 4.73 1.67 -7.39
CA ASN A 88 4.26 2.74 -6.52
C ASN A 88 2.87 3.27 -6.96
N ALA A 89 2.63 3.38 -8.26
CA ALA A 89 1.33 3.80 -8.78
C ALA A 89 0.25 2.78 -8.44
N VAL A 90 0.52 1.48 -8.60
CA VAL A 90 -0.38 0.38 -8.24
C VAL A 90 -0.67 0.36 -6.73
N CYS A 91 0.35 0.44 -5.88
CA CYS A 91 0.16 0.50 -4.43
C CYS A 91 -0.68 1.70 -4.00
N ARG A 92 -0.45 2.87 -4.61
CA ARG A 92 -1.24 4.09 -4.36
C ARG A 92 -2.68 3.93 -4.81
N PHE A 93 -2.90 3.34 -5.98
CA PHE A 93 -4.23 3.05 -6.51
C PHE A 93 -5.00 2.11 -5.57
N LEU A 94 -4.40 0.98 -5.19
CA LEU A 94 -5.00 0.02 -4.26
C LEU A 94 -5.33 0.67 -2.90
N TYR A 95 -4.37 1.43 -2.34
CA TYR A 95 -4.59 2.15 -1.10
C TYR A 95 -5.82 3.07 -1.19
N ARG A 96 -5.92 3.89 -2.25
CA ARG A 96 -7.05 4.80 -2.44
C ARG A 96 -8.37 4.07 -2.64
N LEU A 97 -8.36 2.94 -3.34
CA LEU A 97 -9.53 2.11 -3.53
C LEU A 97 -10.07 1.62 -2.17
N PHE A 98 -9.18 1.08 -1.31
CA PHE A 98 -9.55 0.64 0.03
C PHE A 98 -9.91 1.81 0.96
N GLU A 99 -9.18 2.91 0.92
CA GLU A 99 -9.48 4.12 1.70
C GLU A 99 -10.87 4.66 1.38
N LYS A 100 -11.20 4.76 0.09
CA LYS A 100 -12.51 5.22 -0.39
C LYS A 100 -13.65 4.29 0.05
N TYR A 101 -13.41 2.98 -0.01
CA TYR A 101 -14.41 1.99 0.38
C TYR A 101 -14.64 1.95 1.89
N THR A 102 -13.56 1.99 2.67
CA THR A 102 -13.63 1.86 4.14
C THR A 102 -13.86 3.19 4.88
N GLY A 103 -13.66 4.32 4.21
CA GLY A 103 -13.63 5.65 4.85
C GLY A 103 -12.47 5.82 5.83
N ARG A 104 -11.48 4.93 5.85
CA ARG A 104 -10.39 4.87 6.83
C ARG A 104 -9.03 5.00 6.14
N SER A 105 -8.16 5.87 6.66
CA SER A 105 -6.76 5.96 6.26
C SER A 105 -5.86 5.16 7.20
N LEU A 106 -4.72 4.66 6.67
CA LEU A 106 -3.72 3.95 7.46
C LEU A 106 -2.59 4.90 7.87
N PRO A 107 -2.08 4.81 9.11
CA PRO A 107 -1.05 5.73 9.61
C PRO A 107 0.25 5.74 8.79
N TRP A 108 0.63 4.60 8.21
CA TRP A 108 1.80 4.46 7.34
C TRP A 108 1.48 4.57 5.85
N GLY A 109 0.24 4.94 5.50
CA GLY A 109 -0.23 5.01 4.13
C GLY A 109 -0.12 3.66 3.42
N MET A 110 0.42 3.67 2.21
CA MET A 110 0.57 2.47 1.40
C MET A 110 1.82 1.63 1.72
N LEU A 111 2.61 2.01 2.75
CA LEU A 111 3.81 1.27 3.13
C LEU A 111 3.44 -0.01 3.86
N THR A 112 3.78 -1.15 3.28
CA THR A 112 3.60 -2.49 3.84
C THR A 112 4.90 -3.26 3.82
N GLY A 113 5.25 -3.91 4.95
CA GLY A 113 6.41 -4.79 5.02
C GLY A 113 7.79 -4.16 4.81
N ILE A 114 7.90 -2.83 4.82
CA ILE A 114 9.14 -2.09 4.56
C ILE A 114 9.55 -1.33 5.82
N ARG A 115 10.86 -1.27 6.08
CA ARG A 115 11.42 -0.39 7.11
C ARG A 115 11.50 1.05 6.59
N PRO A 116 10.59 1.95 6.98
CA PRO A 116 10.44 3.27 6.35
C PRO A 116 11.64 4.19 6.62
N THR A 117 12.36 3.99 7.73
CA THR A 117 13.56 4.79 8.05
C THR A 117 14.66 4.66 7.01
N LYS A 118 14.83 3.49 6.37
CA LYS A 118 15.82 3.31 5.28
C LYS A 118 15.55 4.22 4.08
N ILE A 119 14.28 4.48 3.78
CA ILE A 119 13.88 5.37 2.69
C ILE A 119 14.32 6.80 3.00
N ILE A 120 13.98 7.29 4.19
CA ILE A 120 14.34 8.64 4.61
C ILE A 120 15.86 8.79 4.74
N MET A 121 16.56 7.80 5.30
CA MET A 121 18.04 7.84 5.39
C MET A 121 18.69 8.04 4.02
N LYS A 122 18.20 7.32 3.00
CA LYS A 122 18.69 7.50 1.62
C LYS A 122 18.42 8.91 1.10
N TRP A 123 17.21 9.42 1.33
CA TRP A 123 16.86 10.78 0.87
C TRP A 123 17.60 11.89 1.63
N MET A 124 18.06 11.66 2.86
CA MET A 124 18.89 12.61 3.63
C MET A 124 20.28 12.83 3.01
N GLU A 125 20.70 12.00 2.08
CA GLU A 125 21.92 12.21 1.30
C GLU A 125 21.72 13.28 0.22
N GLU A 126 20.51 13.34 -0.35
CA GLU A 126 20.13 14.25 -1.44
C GLU A 126 19.53 15.56 -0.92
N GLU A 127 18.73 15.51 0.13
CA GLU A 127 17.97 16.64 0.70
C GLU A 127 18.29 16.82 2.19
N LYS A 128 18.67 18.03 2.56
CA LYS A 128 19.00 18.40 3.96
C LYS A 128 17.83 19.06 4.70
N ASP A 129 16.86 19.58 3.98
CA ASP A 129 15.69 20.20 4.56
C ASP A 129 14.72 19.16 5.13
N SER A 130 14.59 19.15 6.44
CA SER A 130 13.73 18.23 7.17
C SER A 130 12.25 18.34 6.79
N ALA A 131 11.75 19.55 6.50
CA ALA A 131 10.36 19.75 6.13
C ALA A 131 10.07 19.19 4.74
N LYS A 132 10.99 19.40 3.80
CA LYS A 132 10.89 18.82 2.45
C LYS A 132 10.95 17.28 2.46
N LEU A 133 11.80 16.69 3.32
CA LEU A 133 11.86 15.23 3.49
C LEU A 133 10.53 14.68 3.99
N GLU A 134 9.94 15.29 5.03
CA GLU A 134 8.64 14.88 5.55
C GLU A 134 7.53 15.05 4.51
N GLN A 135 7.50 16.17 3.81
CA GLN A 135 6.54 16.42 2.75
C GLN A 135 6.67 15.38 1.64
N ARG A 136 7.88 15.15 1.11
CA ARG A 136 8.16 14.13 0.09
C ARG A 136 7.69 12.75 0.53
N PHE A 137 7.94 12.38 1.79
CA PHE A 137 7.54 11.09 2.33
C PHE A 137 6.01 10.93 2.39
N ARG A 138 5.31 11.97 2.85
CA ARG A 138 3.84 12.00 2.90
C ARG A 138 3.23 11.92 1.50
N GLU A 139 3.74 12.70 0.56
CA GLU A 139 3.23 12.74 -0.82
C GLU A 139 3.50 11.43 -1.57
N THR A 140 4.68 10.82 -1.34
CA THR A 140 5.05 9.58 -2.01
C THR A 140 4.26 8.39 -1.47
N TYR A 141 4.12 8.28 -0.15
CA TYR A 141 3.59 7.07 0.49
C TYR A 141 2.21 7.24 1.14
N LEU A 142 1.61 8.42 1.07
CA LEU A 142 0.33 8.75 1.70
C LEU A 142 0.34 8.55 3.23
N ALA A 143 1.52 8.71 3.85
CA ALA A 143 1.70 8.52 5.28
C ALA A 143 1.15 9.71 6.08
N ASP A 144 0.65 9.42 7.29
CA ASP A 144 0.22 10.43 8.24
C ASP A 144 1.37 11.39 8.62
N PRO A 145 1.10 12.70 8.84
CA PRO A 145 2.11 13.68 9.24
C PRO A 145 2.92 13.29 10.47
N GLN A 146 2.27 12.73 11.49
CA GLN A 146 2.94 12.30 12.72
C GLN A 146 3.90 11.14 12.47
N LYS A 147 3.51 10.18 11.60
CA LYS A 147 4.35 9.05 11.20
C LYS A 147 5.53 9.48 10.32
N ALA A 148 5.31 10.43 9.41
CA ALA A 148 6.39 11.00 8.61
C ALA A 148 7.45 11.70 9.50
N ASN A 149 7.00 12.53 10.44
CA ASN A 149 7.88 13.18 11.41
C ASN A 149 8.62 12.18 12.30
N LEU A 150 7.91 11.18 12.85
CA LEU A 150 8.52 10.12 13.63
C LEU A 150 9.59 9.38 12.84
N CYS A 151 9.27 8.98 11.61
CA CYS A 151 10.18 8.27 10.72
C CYS A 151 11.47 9.07 10.45
N ARG A 152 11.34 10.37 10.14
CA ARG A 152 12.48 11.26 9.94
C ARG A 152 13.35 11.36 11.19
N ARG A 153 12.74 11.56 12.37
CA ARG A 153 13.49 11.68 13.64
C ARG A 153 14.25 10.40 13.98
N VAL A 154 13.64 9.24 13.74
CA VAL A 154 14.29 7.94 13.95
C VAL A 154 15.44 7.77 12.95
N ALA A 155 15.20 8.04 11.66
CA ALA A 155 16.24 7.95 10.63
C ALA A 155 17.43 8.86 10.93
N GLN A 156 17.19 10.08 11.43
CA GLN A 156 18.26 11.01 11.81
C GLN A 156 19.11 10.46 12.96
N ARG A 157 18.49 9.88 13.99
CA ARG A 157 19.21 9.25 15.09
C ARG A 157 19.98 8.00 14.67
N GLU A 158 19.37 7.15 13.86
CA GLU A 158 20.04 5.99 13.29
C GLU A 158 21.27 6.40 12.49
N LYS A 159 21.18 7.44 11.66
CA LYS A 159 22.29 7.96 10.88
C LYS A 159 23.47 8.39 11.76
N VAL A 160 23.20 9.17 12.81
CA VAL A 160 24.25 9.60 13.78
C VAL A 160 24.92 8.40 14.45
N LEU A 161 24.12 7.39 14.86
CA LEU A 161 24.66 6.19 15.48
C LEU A 161 25.51 5.36 14.51
N LEU A 162 25.12 5.27 13.25
CA LEU A 162 25.87 4.56 12.22
C LEU A 162 27.18 5.28 11.87
N GLU A 163 27.16 6.60 11.75
CA GLU A 163 28.34 7.42 11.48
C GLU A 163 29.35 7.41 12.64
N SER A 164 28.89 7.20 13.88
CA SER A 164 29.75 7.14 15.08
C SER A 164 30.44 5.79 15.29
N ARG A 165 30.08 4.75 14.54
CA ARG A 165 30.67 3.41 14.64
C ARG A 165 31.42 3.03 13.37
N PRO A 166 32.71 2.65 13.45
CA PRO A 166 33.46 2.12 12.31
C PRO A 166 33.04 0.66 12.05
N PHE A 167 31.90 0.47 11.35
CA PHE A 167 31.37 -0.85 10.99
C PHE A 167 32.30 -1.73 10.16
N GLU A 168 33.37 -1.16 9.61
CA GLU A 168 34.40 -1.93 8.88
C GLU A 168 35.22 -2.88 9.76
N LYS A 169 35.07 -2.78 11.08
CA LYS A 169 35.87 -3.59 12.05
C LYS A 169 35.03 -4.39 13.05
N GLU A 170 33.74 -4.30 13.06
CA GLU A 170 32.87 -5.01 14.00
C GLU A 170 31.90 -5.93 13.27
N TYR A 171 32.02 -7.24 13.49
CA TYR A 171 31.02 -8.22 13.11
C TYR A 171 29.99 -8.31 14.25
N SER A 172 28.71 -8.09 13.96
CA SER A 172 27.65 -8.50 14.88
C SER A 172 27.35 -9.98 14.64
N LEU A 173 27.52 -10.79 15.67
CA LEU A 173 27.09 -12.17 15.72
C LEU A 173 25.55 -12.25 15.87
#